data_cb4e4ff817d03a0ed3920e039106c9e9
#
_entry.id   cb4e4ff817d03a0ed3920e039106c9e9
#
_cell.length_a   1.000
_cell.length_b   1.000
_cell.length_c   1.000
_cell.angle_alpha   90.00
_cell.angle_beta   90.00
_cell.angle_gamma   90.00
#
_symmetry.space_group_name_H-M   'P 1'
#
loop_
_entity.id
_entity.type
_entity.pdbx_description
1 polymer ?
#
loop_
_entity_poly.entity_id
_entity_poly.type
_entity_poly.pdbx_seq_one_letter_code
_entity_poly.pdbx_strand_id
1 'polypeptide(L)'
;MKKIVGILFIVLVICLVAYVFQAVGEKNDQRVMAFGDSLTYGKGDQEGEGYIDDLKQKTNDSDSDKKVQFWNYGIKGQETDGVINQLEDTEINTKLDKADTFIVYIGINDLINSNGGNLKKIHDQKINDGKKEYVEHIDTILSLLLEKNTKADILVIGLYNPNKEDMKLENHINNYNSALQERVDKDNRLKYIPTNDLFQNKDKEEYFSDEIHPNEKGYQLITNRILDKYNFK
;
A
#
# COMPACT_ATOMS: atom_id res chain seq x y z
N MET A 1 -22.07 58.11 6.45
CA MET A 1 -21.65 57.22 7.56
C MET A 1 -22.50 55.95 7.67
N LYS A 2 -23.84 56.01 7.82
CA LYS A 2 -24.68 54.79 7.98
C LYS A 2 -24.58 53.77 6.84
N LYS A 3 -24.42 54.21 5.56
CA LYS A 3 -24.25 53.31 4.42
C LYS A 3 -22.90 52.57 4.41
N ILE A 4 -21.81 53.21 4.83
CA ILE A 4 -20.46 52.61 4.91
C ILE A 4 -20.39 51.56 6.03
N VAL A 5 -21.04 51.82 7.18
CA VAL A 5 -21.11 50.87 8.29
C VAL A 5 -21.89 49.61 7.89
N GLY A 6 -22.97 49.76 7.10
CA GLY A 6 -23.73 48.62 6.56
C GLY A 6 -22.93 47.75 5.61
N ILE A 7 -22.12 48.36 4.73
CA ILE A 7 -21.26 47.61 3.78
C ILE A 7 -20.15 46.85 4.54
N LEU A 8 -19.51 47.51 5.53
CA LEU A 8 -18.49 46.85 6.37
C LEU A 8 -19.05 45.66 7.16
N PHE A 9 -20.29 45.79 7.68
CA PHE A 9 -20.94 44.69 8.39
C PHE A 9 -21.25 43.50 7.46
N ILE A 10 -21.74 43.74 6.22
CA ILE A 10 -22.00 42.71 5.23
C ILE A 10 -20.72 41.98 4.84
N VAL A 11 -19.61 42.70 4.59
CA VAL A 11 -18.30 42.13 4.27
C VAL A 11 -17.79 41.25 5.41
N LEU A 12 -17.94 41.70 6.66
CA LEU A 12 -17.53 40.95 7.84
C LEU A 12 -18.33 39.65 8.01
N VAL A 13 -19.65 39.70 7.74
CA VAL A 13 -20.51 38.51 7.76
C VAL A 13 -20.12 37.51 6.64
N ILE A 14 -19.84 37.99 5.43
CA ILE A 14 -19.38 37.15 4.32
C ILE A 14 -18.04 36.49 4.64
N CYS A 15 -17.09 37.24 5.19
CA CYS A 15 -15.80 36.71 5.64
C CYS A 15 -15.96 35.70 6.77
N LEU A 16 -16.88 35.93 7.73
CA LEU A 16 -17.15 34.98 8.81
C LEU A 16 -17.82 33.71 8.28
N VAL A 17 -18.76 33.83 7.37
CA VAL A 17 -19.41 32.68 6.70
C VAL A 17 -18.39 31.89 5.86
N ALA A 18 -17.52 32.57 5.10
CA ALA A 18 -16.46 31.92 4.34
C ALA A 18 -15.45 31.21 5.27
N TYR A 19 -15.08 31.86 6.40
CA TYR A 19 -14.21 31.28 7.42
C TYR A 19 -14.86 30.06 8.09
N VAL A 20 -16.14 30.15 8.45
CA VAL A 20 -16.90 29.00 9.00
C VAL A 20 -17.05 27.89 7.97
N PHE A 21 -17.33 28.20 6.69
CA PHE A 21 -17.36 27.21 5.61
C PHE A 21 -15.99 26.55 5.40
N GLN A 22 -14.91 27.31 5.50
CA GLN A 22 -13.55 26.79 5.39
C GLN A 22 -13.17 25.96 6.63
N ALA A 23 -13.58 26.36 7.83
CA ALA A 23 -13.35 25.65 9.09
C ALA A 23 -14.23 24.38 9.25
N VAL A 24 -15.45 24.39 8.69
CA VAL A 24 -16.37 23.24 8.70
C VAL A 24 -16.12 22.31 7.51
N GLY A 25 -15.44 22.80 6.43
CA GLY A 25 -15.25 22.10 5.18
C GLY A 25 -14.01 21.20 5.11
N GLU A 26 -13.07 21.26 6.04
CA GLU A 26 -12.03 20.25 6.15
C GLU A 26 -12.58 19.06 6.95
N LYS A 27 -13.40 18.23 6.29
CA LYS A 27 -13.49 16.83 6.70
C LYS A 27 -12.06 16.32 6.70
N ASN A 28 -11.53 15.99 7.87
CA ASN A 28 -10.21 15.37 8.01
C ASN A 28 -10.29 13.92 7.47
N ASP A 29 -10.54 13.80 6.17
CA ASP A 29 -10.50 12.51 5.48
C ASP A 29 -9.08 11.97 5.58
N GLN A 30 -8.94 10.71 5.94
CA GLN A 30 -7.65 10.04 5.94
C GLN A 30 -7.23 9.73 4.50
N ARG A 31 -5.97 9.97 4.17
CA ARG A 31 -5.39 9.76 2.84
C ARG A 31 -4.41 8.61 2.89
N VAL A 32 -4.65 7.59 2.08
CA VAL A 32 -3.81 6.42 1.96
C VAL A 32 -3.19 6.39 0.56
N MET A 33 -1.87 6.31 0.48
CA MET A 33 -1.15 6.14 -0.78
C MET A 33 -0.56 4.73 -0.84
N ALA A 34 -0.94 3.93 -1.84
CA ALA A 34 -0.50 2.56 -2.00
C ALA A 34 0.45 2.43 -3.20
N PHE A 35 1.65 1.93 -2.94
CA PHE A 35 2.70 1.65 -3.93
C PHE A 35 2.93 0.15 -4.04
N GLY A 36 3.10 -0.34 -5.25
CA GLY A 36 3.33 -1.76 -5.48
C GLY A 36 3.19 -2.17 -6.94
N ASP A 37 3.03 -3.45 -7.14
CA ASP A 37 2.98 -4.07 -8.46
C ASP A 37 1.54 -4.41 -8.91
N SER A 38 1.40 -5.53 -9.63
CA SER A 38 0.12 -6.05 -10.10
C SER A 38 -0.85 -6.41 -8.97
N LEU A 39 -0.35 -6.73 -7.76
CA LEU A 39 -1.18 -7.03 -6.60
C LEU A 39 -1.87 -5.76 -6.09
N THR A 40 -1.12 -4.66 -6.00
CA THR A 40 -1.67 -3.35 -5.64
C THR A 40 -2.56 -2.78 -6.73
N TYR A 41 -2.24 -3.04 -8.01
CA TYR A 41 -3.11 -2.70 -9.13
C TYR A 41 -4.49 -3.41 -9.08
N GLY A 42 -4.58 -4.59 -8.44
CA GLY A 42 -5.79 -5.41 -8.41
C GLY A 42 -5.88 -6.46 -9.52
N LYS A 43 -4.73 -6.86 -10.13
CA LYS A 43 -4.74 -7.88 -11.19
C LYS A 43 -5.20 -9.23 -10.62
N GLY A 44 -6.14 -9.87 -11.34
CA GLY A 44 -6.70 -11.18 -10.96
C GLY A 44 -8.12 -11.09 -10.42
N ASP A 45 -8.51 -9.96 -9.90
CA ASP A 45 -9.91 -9.64 -9.64
C ASP A 45 -10.60 -9.29 -10.96
N GLN A 46 -11.80 -9.83 -11.19
CA GLN A 46 -12.54 -9.62 -12.45
C GLN A 46 -12.98 -8.18 -12.63
N GLU A 47 -13.28 -7.50 -11.53
CA GLU A 47 -13.65 -6.08 -11.52
C GLU A 47 -12.41 -5.18 -11.51
N GLY A 48 -11.21 -5.77 -11.30
CA GLY A 48 -9.93 -5.06 -11.32
C GLY A 48 -9.68 -4.20 -10.09
N GLU A 49 -10.46 -4.44 -9.03
CA GLU A 49 -10.48 -3.59 -7.85
C GLU A 49 -9.43 -4.02 -6.80
N GLY A 50 -9.23 -5.33 -6.61
CA GLY A 50 -8.26 -5.89 -5.69
C GLY A 50 -8.43 -5.40 -4.24
N TYR A 51 -7.37 -5.55 -3.41
CA TYR A 51 -7.45 -5.24 -1.99
C TYR A 51 -7.60 -3.74 -1.67
N ILE A 52 -7.20 -2.84 -2.56
CA ILE A 52 -7.30 -1.39 -2.33
C ILE A 52 -8.75 -0.94 -2.36
N ASP A 53 -9.53 -1.39 -3.33
CA ASP A 53 -10.94 -1.01 -3.43
C ASP A 53 -11.78 -1.74 -2.39
N ASP A 54 -11.45 -2.99 -2.04
CA ASP A 54 -12.00 -3.67 -0.87
C ASP A 54 -11.78 -2.88 0.43
N LEU A 55 -10.55 -2.38 0.67
CA LEU A 55 -10.26 -1.51 1.81
C LEU A 55 -11.09 -0.25 1.78
N LYS A 56 -11.16 0.43 0.62
CA LYS A 56 -11.94 1.65 0.43
C LYS A 56 -13.42 1.41 0.74
N GLN A 57 -14.01 0.33 0.25
CA GLN A 57 -15.38 -0.05 0.55
C GLN A 57 -15.56 -0.27 2.05
N LYS A 58 -14.80 -1.19 2.65
CA LYS A 58 -14.98 -1.58 4.06
C LYS A 58 -14.70 -0.45 5.06
N THR A 59 -13.74 0.43 4.77
CA THR A 59 -13.45 1.57 5.64
C THR A 59 -14.48 2.69 5.54
N ASN A 60 -15.21 2.77 4.40
CA ASN A 60 -16.18 3.83 4.14
C ASN A 60 -17.65 3.40 4.30
N ASP A 61 -17.94 2.11 4.52
CA ASP A 61 -19.29 1.59 4.75
C ASP A 61 -19.88 1.96 6.12
N SER A 62 -19.05 2.50 7.03
CA SER A 62 -19.54 3.01 8.32
C SER A 62 -20.14 4.41 8.20
N ASP A 63 -21.12 4.73 9.05
CA ASP A 63 -21.70 6.08 9.20
C ASP A 63 -20.70 7.12 9.77
N SER A 64 -19.41 6.85 9.65
CA SER A 64 -18.36 7.77 10.08
C SER A 64 -18.37 9.04 9.23
N ASP A 65 -18.33 10.20 9.89
CA ASP A 65 -18.16 11.49 9.22
C ASP A 65 -16.79 11.64 8.52
N LYS A 66 -15.83 10.79 8.88
CA LYS A 66 -14.50 10.73 8.25
C LYS A 66 -14.49 9.64 7.18
N LYS A 67 -14.00 9.98 6.00
CA LYS A 67 -13.80 9.04 4.90
C LYS A 67 -12.32 8.74 4.71
N VAL A 68 -12.03 7.55 4.18
CA VAL A 68 -10.66 7.16 3.81
C VAL A 68 -10.55 7.24 2.29
N GLN A 69 -9.63 8.08 1.82
CA GLN A 69 -9.34 8.24 0.39
C GLN A 69 -8.10 7.39 0.06
N PHE A 70 -8.21 6.53 -0.95
CA PHE A 70 -7.11 5.71 -1.42
C PHE A 70 -6.60 6.19 -2.77
N TRP A 71 -5.28 6.39 -2.87
CA TRP A 71 -4.57 6.65 -4.11
C TRP A 71 -3.74 5.43 -4.46
N ASN A 72 -4.16 4.71 -5.49
CA ASN A 72 -3.54 3.47 -5.95
C ASN A 72 -2.48 3.77 -7.02
N TYR A 73 -1.21 3.54 -6.70
CA TYR A 73 -0.06 3.69 -7.59
C TYR A 73 0.54 2.32 -7.99
N GLY A 74 -0.24 1.25 -7.92
CA GLY A 74 0.16 -0.09 -8.36
C GLY A 74 0.40 -0.14 -9.88
N ILE A 75 1.53 -0.68 -10.31
CA ILE A 75 1.89 -0.87 -11.72
C ILE A 75 2.21 -2.35 -11.99
N LYS A 76 1.51 -2.95 -12.97
CA LYS A 76 1.71 -4.37 -13.32
C LYS A 76 3.16 -4.65 -13.71
N GLY A 77 3.75 -5.68 -13.11
CA GLY A 77 5.13 -6.11 -13.41
C GLY A 77 6.22 -5.26 -12.76
N GLN A 78 5.86 -4.26 -11.95
CA GLN A 78 6.81 -3.37 -11.30
C GLN A 78 7.66 -4.13 -10.28
N GLU A 79 8.94 -3.80 -10.22
CA GLU A 79 9.91 -4.18 -9.21
C GLU A 79 10.15 -3.02 -8.23
N THR A 80 10.99 -3.24 -7.23
CA THR A 80 11.27 -2.22 -6.19
C THR A 80 11.91 -0.95 -6.74
N ASP A 81 12.77 -1.03 -7.76
CA ASP A 81 13.35 0.14 -8.44
C ASP A 81 12.29 1.04 -9.09
N GLY A 82 11.24 0.43 -9.65
CA GLY A 82 10.10 1.15 -10.21
C GLY A 82 9.34 1.95 -9.14
N VAL A 83 9.21 1.43 -7.91
CA VAL A 83 8.63 2.19 -6.79
C VAL A 83 9.52 3.37 -6.41
N ILE A 84 10.85 3.19 -6.38
CA ILE A 84 11.78 4.30 -6.14
C ILE A 84 11.57 5.41 -7.16
N ASN A 85 11.53 5.05 -8.46
CA ASN A 85 11.29 6.01 -9.54
C ASN A 85 9.95 6.74 -9.38
N GLN A 86 8.89 6.06 -8.93
CA GLN A 86 7.60 6.70 -8.63
C GLN A 86 7.70 7.71 -7.48
N LEU A 87 8.41 7.37 -6.40
CA LEU A 87 8.58 8.26 -5.24
C LEU A 87 9.42 9.51 -5.59
N GLU A 88 10.31 9.41 -6.55
CA GLU A 88 11.12 10.52 -7.07
C GLU A 88 10.39 11.34 -8.13
N ASP A 89 9.32 10.82 -8.74
CA ASP A 89 8.50 11.56 -9.70
C ASP A 89 7.91 12.82 -9.03
N THR A 90 8.04 13.96 -9.71
CA THR A 90 7.67 15.26 -9.15
C THR A 90 6.19 15.33 -8.76
N GLU A 91 5.30 14.76 -9.57
CA GLU A 91 3.86 14.81 -9.29
C GLU A 91 3.49 14.01 -8.05
N ILE A 92 4.07 12.81 -7.89
CA ILE A 92 3.83 11.93 -6.74
C ILE A 92 4.53 12.51 -5.50
N ASN A 93 5.79 12.91 -5.63
CA ASN A 93 6.62 13.41 -4.55
C ASN A 93 6.00 14.61 -3.80
N THR A 94 5.32 15.52 -4.54
CA THR A 94 4.62 16.67 -3.95
C THR A 94 3.34 16.30 -3.20
N LYS A 95 2.89 15.05 -3.25
CA LYS A 95 1.71 14.54 -2.55
C LYS A 95 2.05 13.72 -1.32
N LEU A 96 3.30 13.25 -1.18
CA LEU A 96 3.71 12.34 -0.10
C LEU A 96 3.51 12.96 1.30
N ASP A 97 3.73 14.25 1.46
CA ASP A 97 3.53 14.97 2.73
C ASP A 97 2.06 15.07 3.17
N LYS A 98 1.13 14.77 2.26
CA LYS A 98 -0.32 14.82 2.48
C LYS A 98 -0.92 13.48 2.88
N ALA A 99 -0.17 12.39 2.77
CA ALA A 99 -0.62 11.07 3.16
C ALA A 99 -0.66 10.93 4.69
N ASP A 100 -1.66 10.24 5.19
CA ASP A 100 -1.75 9.83 6.59
C ASP A 100 -1.24 8.39 6.78
N THR A 101 -1.27 7.60 5.71
CA THR A 101 -0.78 6.22 5.69
C THR A 101 -0.22 5.88 4.31
N PHE A 102 0.89 5.16 4.29
CA PHE A 102 1.40 4.51 3.08
C PHE A 102 1.19 3.00 3.17
N ILE A 103 0.94 2.38 2.02
CA ILE A 103 0.98 0.93 1.84
C ILE A 103 2.07 0.62 0.83
N VAL A 104 2.99 -0.27 1.18
CA VAL A 104 4.07 -0.76 0.30
C VAL A 104 3.91 -2.27 0.17
N TYR A 105 3.52 -2.73 -1.03
CA TYR A 105 3.34 -4.16 -1.34
C TYR A 105 4.07 -4.49 -2.63
N ILE A 106 5.34 -4.85 -2.52
CA ILE A 106 6.26 -5.01 -3.65
C ILE A 106 7.31 -6.09 -3.34
N GLY A 107 7.86 -6.73 -4.38
CA GLY A 107 9.01 -7.62 -4.26
C GLY A 107 8.82 -9.00 -4.87
N ILE A 108 7.60 -9.40 -5.22
CA ILE A 108 7.39 -10.70 -5.87
C ILE A 108 8.00 -10.73 -7.28
N ASN A 109 7.96 -9.61 -8.02
CA ASN A 109 8.60 -9.50 -9.33
C ASN A 109 10.12 -9.48 -9.22
N ASP A 110 10.70 -8.84 -8.20
CA ASP A 110 12.13 -8.88 -7.90
C ASP A 110 12.60 -10.34 -7.72
N LEU A 111 11.85 -11.13 -6.94
CA LEU A 111 12.14 -12.56 -6.75
C LEU A 111 12.01 -13.34 -8.06
N ILE A 112 10.92 -13.16 -8.81
CA ILE A 112 10.65 -13.87 -10.06
C ILE A 112 11.72 -13.55 -11.10
N ASN A 113 12.08 -12.27 -11.27
CA ASN A 113 13.05 -11.84 -12.26
C ASN A 113 14.47 -12.28 -11.90
N SER A 114 14.84 -12.20 -10.62
CA SER A 114 16.10 -12.81 -10.12
C SER A 114 16.17 -14.29 -10.43
N ASN A 115 15.05 -15.03 -10.32
CA ASN A 115 15.00 -16.46 -10.62
C ASN A 115 15.12 -16.77 -12.13
N GLY A 116 15.02 -15.77 -13.00
CA GLY A 116 15.06 -15.91 -14.45
C GLY A 116 13.70 -15.77 -15.13
N GLY A 117 12.79 -14.99 -14.53
CA GLY A 117 11.51 -14.56 -15.09
C GLY A 117 10.35 -15.55 -14.90
N ASN A 118 10.51 -16.61 -14.09
CA ASN A 118 9.42 -17.54 -13.76
C ASN A 118 9.74 -18.35 -12.49
N LEU A 119 8.72 -19.06 -11.97
CA LEU A 119 8.81 -19.90 -10.76
C LEU A 119 8.80 -21.42 -11.07
N LYS A 120 8.98 -21.84 -12.33
CA LYS A 120 8.94 -23.28 -12.71
C LYS A 120 10.12 -24.06 -12.15
N LYS A 121 11.27 -23.42 -12.01
CA LYS A 121 12.47 -24.01 -11.42
C LYS A 121 13.14 -22.97 -10.54
N ILE A 122 13.33 -23.31 -9.28
CA ILE A 122 13.96 -22.42 -8.31
C ILE A 122 15.49 -22.51 -8.41
N HIS A 123 16.12 -21.35 -8.58
CA HIS A 123 17.56 -21.15 -8.67
C HIS A 123 18.05 -20.39 -7.43
N ASP A 124 18.33 -21.14 -6.35
CA ASP A 124 18.62 -20.62 -5.02
C ASP A 124 19.67 -19.49 -5.02
N GLN A 125 20.79 -19.68 -5.78
CA GLN A 125 21.86 -18.69 -5.83
C GLN A 125 21.38 -17.35 -6.45
N LYS A 126 20.63 -17.42 -7.54
CA LYS A 126 20.13 -16.23 -8.25
C LYS A 126 19.17 -15.44 -7.37
N ILE A 127 18.23 -16.12 -6.70
CA ILE A 127 17.28 -15.47 -5.79
C ILE A 127 18.01 -14.83 -4.59
N ASN A 128 19.02 -15.52 -4.04
CA ASN A 128 19.82 -14.98 -2.95
C ASN A 128 20.63 -13.75 -3.36
N ASP A 129 21.15 -13.70 -4.58
CA ASP A 129 21.86 -12.56 -5.11
C ASP A 129 20.90 -11.38 -5.36
N GLY A 130 19.75 -11.63 -6.01
CA GLY A 130 18.74 -10.59 -6.23
C GLY A 130 18.10 -10.08 -4.92
N LYS A 131 18.03 -10.91 -3.88
CA LYS A 131 17.54 -10.45 -2.57
C LYS A 131 18.38 -9.31 -1.99
N LYS A 132 19.67 -9.21 -2.30
CA LYS A 132 20.52 -8.11 -1.81
C LYS A 132 20.05 -6.78 -2.38
N GLU A 133 19.85 -6.72 -3.67
CA GLU A 133 19.35 -5.53 -4.38
C GLU A 133 17.93 -5.16 -3.91
N TYR A 134 17.04 -6.16 -3.82
CA TYR A 134 15.70 -5.98 -3.24
C TYR A 134 15.73 -5.30 -1.87
N VAL A 135 16.61 -5.77 -1.00
CA VAL A 135 16.77 -5.26 0.37
C VAL A 135 17.26 -3.81 0.38
N GLU A 136 18.25 -3.47 -0.47
CA GLU A 136 18.76 -2.11 -0.64
C GLU A 136 17.67 -1.16 -1.18
N HIS A 137 16.86 -1.64 -2.13
CA HIS A 137 15.73 -0.87 -2.65
C HIS A 137 14.64 -0.66 -1.60
N ILE A 138 14.30 -1.68 -0.80
CA ILE A 138 13.35 -1.52 0.31
C ILE A 138 13.87 -0.49 1.33
N ASP A 139 15.15 -0.54 1.70
CA ASP A 139 15.74 0.46 2.60
C ASP A 139 15.61 1.88 2.01
N THR A 140 15.81 2.03 0.69
CA THR A 140 15.64 3.30 -0.03
C THR A 140 14.17 3.77 -0.04
N ILE A 141 13.23 2.89 -0.37
CA ILE A 141 11.79 3.21 -0.39
C ILE A 141 11.33 3.69 0.99
N LEU A 142 11.66 2.93 2.04
CA LEU A 142 11.27 3.28 3.40
C LEU A 142 11.90 4.60 3.84
N SER A 143 13.17 4.84 3.54
CA SER A 143 13.86 6.10 3.86
C SER A 143 13.20 7.29 3.17
N LEU A 144 12.92 7.20 1.87
CA LEU A 144 12.24 8.27 1.12
C LEU A 144 10.87 8.61 1.72
N LEU A 145 10.06 7.61 2.07
CA LEU A 145 8.74 7.83 2.69
C LEU A 145 8.86 8.43 4.08
N LEU A 146 9.77 7.92 4.93
CA LEU A 146 9.98 8.39 6.29
C LEU A 146 10.52 9.83 6.35
N GLU A 147 11.39 10.20 5.41
CA GLU A 147 11.97 11.56 5.29
C GLU A 147 10.95 12.57 4.76
N LYS A 148 10.17 12.17 3.75
CA LYS A 148 9.16 13.04 3.14
C LYS A 148 7.96 13.29 4.05
N ASN A 149 7.58 12.29 4.81
CA ASN A 149 6.45 12.38 5.72
C ASN A 149 6.82 11.87 7.12
N THR A 150 6.93 12.79 8.07
CA THR A 150 7.36 12.48 9.44
C THR A 150 6.23 11.99 10.35
N LYS A 151 4.98 11.88 9.84
CA LYS A 151 3.79 11.56 10.64
C LYS A 151 3.07 10.30 10.20
N ALA A 152 3.11 9.98 8.90
CA ALA A 152 2.38 8.86 8.33
C ALA A 152 2.90 7.51 8.84
N ASP A 153 1.98 6.58 9.09
CA ASP A 153 2.32 5.17 9.24
C ASP A 153 2.61 4.55 7.86
N ILE A 154 3.47 3.55 7.82
CA ILE A 154 3.83 2.83 6.60
C ILE A 154 3.54 1.35 6.81
N LEU A 155 2.53 0.81 6.13
CA LEU A 155 2.19 -0.60 6.13
C LEU A 155 3.06 -1.32 5.09
N VAL A 156 3.95 -2.18 5.56
CA VAL A 156 4.82 -2.99 4.69
C VAL A 156 4.24 -4.39 4.62
N ILE A 157 3.70 -4.75 3.44
CA ILE A 157 3.00 -6.00 3.25
C ILE A 157 3.99 -7.09 2.84
N GLY A 158 4.01 -8.19 3.58
CA GLY A 158 4.85 -9.35 3.30
C GLY A 158 4.41 -10.09 2.03
N LEU A 159 5.35 -10.80 1.42
CA LEU A 159 5.09 -11.64 0.27
C LEU A 159 4.42 -12.95 0.70
N TYR A 160 3.63 -13.55 -0.18
CA TYR A 160 3.09 -14.89 0.00
C TYR A 160 3.66 -15.85 -1.06
N ASN A 161 3.65 -17.13 -0.72
CA ASN A 161 3.99 -18.18 -1.66
C ASN A 161 2.76 -18.58 -2.49
N PRO A 162 2.74 -18.32 -3.82
CA PRO A 162 1.62 -18.69 -4.67
C PRO A 162 1.59 -20.20 -4.99
N ASN A 163 2.64 -20.94 -4.63
CA ASN A 163 2.75 -22.40 -4.81
C ASN A 163 3.18 -23.08 -3.50
N LYS A 164 2.22 -23.28 -2.60
CA LYS A 164 2.44 -23.86 -1.26
C LYS A 164 3.18 -25.23 -1.26
N GLU A 165 3.16 -25.95 -2.36
CA GLU A 165 3.84 -27.26 -2.51
C GLU A 165 5.35 -27.08 -2.76
N ASP A 166 5.79 -25.91 -3.22
CA ASP A 166 7.20 -25.64 -3.47
C ASP A 166 7.89 -25.11 -2.19
N MET A 167 8.48 -26.05 -1.44
CA MET A 167 9.21 -25.73 -0.21
C MET A 167 10.47 -24.89 -0.43
N LYS A 168 11.07 -24.91 -1.64
CA LYS A 168 12.19 -24.02 -1.93
C LYS A 168 11.73 -22.59 -2.09
N LEU A 169 10.64 -22.39 -2.85
CA LEU A 169 10.02 -21.08 -2.96
C LEU A 169 9.57 -20.55 -1.58
N GLU A 170 8.95 -21.42 -0.76
CA GLU A 170 8.56 -21.09 0.61
C GLU A 170 9.72 -20.55 1.44
N ASN A 171 10.88 -21.21 1.38
CA ASN A 171 12.09 -20.76 2.08
C ASN A 171 12.55 -19.39 1.60
N HIS A 172 12.50 -19.10 0.30
CA HIS A 172 12.87 -17.81 -0.24
C HIS A 172 11.88 -16.72 0.16
N ILE A 173 10.57 -16.97 0.08
CA ILE A 173 9.53 -16.06 0.55
C ILE A 173 9.74 -15.72 2.04
N ASN A 174 9.98 -16.73 2.87
CA ASN A 174 10.25 -16.50 4.29
C ASN A 174 11.53 -15.68 4.52
N ASN A 175 12.57 -15.87 3.71
CA ASN A 175 13.81 -15.08 3.79
C ASN A 175 13.60 -13.62 3.37
N TYR A 176 12.76 -13.35 2.36
CA TYR A 176 12.37 -11.98 1.98
C TYR A 176 11.54 -11.33 3.08
N ASN A 177 10.54 -12.04 3.60
CA ASN A 177 9.68 -11.56 4.67
C ASN A 177 10.45 -11.27 5.97
N SER A 178 11.41 -12.12 6.34
CA SER A 178 12.30 -11.86 7.49
C SER A 178 13.12 -10.58 7.29
N ALA A 179 13.62 -10.35 6.06
CA ALA A 179 14.34 -9.12 5.75
C ALA A 179 13.45 -7.88 5.83
N LEU A 180 12.17 -7.95 5.42
CA LEU A 180 11.19 -6.88 5.61
C LEU A 180 10.94 -6.62 7.10
N GLN A 181 10.70 -7.68 7.89
CA GLN A 181 10.44 -7.56 9.32
C GLN A 181 11.59 -6.87 10.07
N GLU A 182 12.84 -7.24 9.78
CA GLU A 182 14.03 -6.61 10.35
C GLU A 182 14.10 -5.10 10.08
N ARG A 183 13.50 -4.61 8.99
CA ARG A 183 13.46 -3.19 8.66
C ARG A 183 12.32 -2.48 9.36
N VAL A 184 11.17 -3.12 9.38
CA VAL A 184 9.98 -2.59 10.08
C VAL A 184 10.25 -2.39 11.57
N ASP A 185 11.03 -3.27 12.19
CA ASP A 185 11.35 -3.19 13.63
C ASP A 185 12.24 -1.98 14.00
N LYS A 186 12.76 -1.22 13.02
CA LYS A 186 13.65 -0.07 13.26
C LYS A 186 12.92 1.25 13.51
N ASP A 187 11.67 1.40 13.07
CA ASP A 187 10.88 2.62 13.26
C ASP A 187 9.43 2.25 13.64
N ASN A 188 8.90 2.88 14.66
CA ASN A 188 7.56 2.57 15.19
C ASN A 188 6.41 2.96 14.24
N ARG A 189 6.66 3.76 13.23
CA ARG A 189 5.72 4.09 12.16
C ARG A 189 5.60 2.99 11.10
N LEU A 190 6.56 2.09 11.04
CA LEU A 190 6.53 0.94 10.14
C LEU A 190 5.69 -0.18 10.76
N LYS A 191 4.80 -0.77 9.99
CA LYS A 191 3.92 -1.87 10.41
C LYS A 191 4.03 -3.02 9.43
N TYR A 192 4.52 -4.16 9.88
CA TYR A 192 4.58 -5.36 9.06
C TYR A 192 3.21 -6.06 9.01
N ILE A 193 2.73 -6.34 7.81
CA ILE A 193 1.48 -7.07 7.57
C ILE A 193 1.82 -8.43 6.92
N PRO A 194 1.83 -9.53 7.67
CA PRO A 194 2.14 -10.84 7.11
C PRO A 194 1.00 -11.35 6.22
N THR A 195 1.33 -11.96 5.08
CA THR A 195 0.34 -12.53 4.15
C THR A 195 0.63 -13.98 3.75
N ASN A 196 1.83 -14.49 4.01
CA ASN A 196 2.23 -15.83 3.57
C ASN A 196 1.34 -16.94 4.14
N ASP A 197 0.94 -16.83 5.40
CA ASP A 197 0.08 -17.80 6.08
C ASP A 197 -1.36 -17.82 5.54
N LEU A 198 -1.81 -16.77 4.85
CA LEU A 198 -3.18 -16.68 4.34
C LEU A 198 -3.51 -17.77 3.32
N PHE A 199 -2.51 -18.20 2.54
CA PHE A 199 -2.70 -19.12 1.43
C PHE A 199 -2.21 -20.55 1.68
N GLN A 200 -1.53 -20.81 2.81
CA GLN A 200 -0.91 -22.12 3.12
C GLN A 200 -1.88 -23.29 3.10
N ASN A 201 -3.12 -23.07 3.59
CA ASN A 201 -4.17 -24.10 3.67
C ASN A 201 -5.33 -23.82 2.71
N LYS A 202 -5.09 -23.08 1.63
CA LYS A 202 -6.12 -22.71 0.66
C LYS A 202 -5.98 -23.49 -0.63
N ASP A 203 -7.10 -23.79 -1.28
CA ASP A 203 -7.11 -24.35 -2.61
C ASP A 203 -6.79 -23.24 -3.62
N LYS A 204 -5.77 -23.48 -4.45
CA LYS A 204 -5.32 -22.48 -5.42
C LYS A 204 -6.42 -22.09 -6.40
N GLU A 205 -7.20 -23.07 -6.89
CA GLU A 205 -8.28 -22.83 -7.85
C GLU A 205 -9.40 -21.97 -7.26
N GLU A 206 -9.57 -21.98 -5.93
CA GLU A 206 -10.59 -21.19 -5.24
C GLU A 206 -10.16 -19.75 -4.98
N TYR A 207 -8.85 -19.49 -4.75
CA TYR A 207 -8.34 -18.20 -4.28
C TYR A 207 -7.45 -17.45 -5.26
N PHE A 208 -7.10 -18.06 -6.39
CA PHE A 208 -6.24 -17.46 -7.41
C PHE A 208 -6.93 -17.44 -8.77
N SER A 209 -6.65 -16.41 -9.55
CA SER A 209 -7.11 -16.25 -10.93
C SER A 209 -6.09 -16.81 -11.93
N ASP A 210 -4.82 -16.85 -11.56
CA ASP A 210 -3.73 -17.42 -12.35
C ASP A 210 -2.63 -18.02 -11.42
N GLU A 211 -1.44 -18.24 -11.94
CA GLU A 211 -0.34 -18.87 -11.17
C GLU A 211 0.12 -18.03 -9.97
N ILE A 212 -0.11 -16.72 -9.98
CA ILE A 212 0.45 -15.78 -9.00
C ILE A 212 -0.63 -14.89 -8.37
N HIS A 213 -1.60 -14.42 -9.15
CA HIS A 213 -2.52 -13.37 -8.73
C HIS A 213 -3.76 -13.95 -8.01
N PRO A 214 -4.10 -13.42 -6.84
CA PRO A 214 -5.35 -13.75 -6.18
C PRO A 214 -6.55 -13.34 -7.04
N ASN A 215 -7.65 -14.06 -6.90
CA ASN A 215 -8.96 -13.59 -7.35
C ASN A 215 -9.62 -12.75 -6.24
N GLU A 216 -10.87 -12.35 -6.43
CA GLU A 216 -11.67 -11.59 -5.45
C GLU A 216 -11.58 -12.20 -4.03
N LYS A 217 -11.80 -13.51 -3.88
CA LYS A 217 -11.72 -14.18 -2.57
C LYS A 217 -10.32 -14.11 -1.95
N GLY A 218 -9.28 -14.24 -2.78
CA GLY A 218 -7.90 -14.12 -2.34
C GLY A 218 -7.57 -12.71 -1.88
N TYR A 219 -8.03 -11.68 -2.59
CA TYR A 219 -7.87 -10.29 -2.19
C TYR A 219 -8.63 -9.96 -0.90
N GLN A 220 -9.82 -10.52 -0.70
CA GLN A 220 -10.56 -10.37 0.57
C GLN A 220 -9.79 -10.90 1.78
N LEU A 221 -8.98 -11.97 1.63
CA LEU A 221 -8.10 -12.44 2.71
C LEU A 221 -7.04 -11.39 3.05
N ILE A 222 -6.40 -10.79 2.03
CA ILE A 222 -5.39 -9.74 2.20
C ILE A 222 -6.02 -8.52 2.86
N THR A 223 -7.16 -8.06 2.37
CA THR A 223 -7.93 -6.93 2.92
C THR A 223 -8.26 -7.14 4.39
N ASN A 224 -8.81 -8.30 4.74
CA ASN A 224 -9.15 -8.63 6.13
C ASN A 224 -7.91 -8.64 7.01
N ARG A 225 -6.79 -9.19 6.55
CA ARG A 225 -5.52 -9.17 7.27
C ARG A 225 -5.01 -7.75 7.53
N ILE A 226 -5.11 -6.85 6.54
CA ILE A 226 -4.73 -5.45 6.72
C ILE A 226 -5.61 -4.80 7.80
N LEU A 227 -6.94 -4.98 7.72
CA LEU A 227 -7.89 -4.43 8.69
C LEU A 227 -7.73 -5.03 10.11
N ASP A 228 -7.34 -6.30 10.22
CA ASP A 228 -7.05 -6.93 11.51
C ASP A 228 -5.77 -6.36 12.17
N LYS A 229 -4.82 -5.90 11.38
CA LYS A 229 -3.52 -5.41 11.85
C LYS A 229 -3.43 -3.90 11.94
N TYR A 230 -4.29 -3.19 11.23
CA TYR A 230 -4.26 -1.72 11.16
C TYR A 230 -5.68 -1.14 11.11
N ASN A 231 -5.91 -0.14 11.96
CA ASN A 231 -7.18 0.59 12.01
C ASN A 231 -7.04 1.93 11.29
N PHE A 232 -7.67 2.05 10.14
CA PHE A 232 -7.80 3.31 9.43
C PHE A 232 -8.76 4.22 10.22
N LYS A 233 -8.30 5.42 10.58
CA LYS A 233 -9.02 6.36 11.49
C LYS A 233 -9.80 7.41 10.72
#